data_a6a403aca2a576c9bb622ee7be744833
#
_entry.id   a6a403aca2a576c9bb622ee7be744833
#
_cell.length_a   1.000
_cell.length_b   1.000
_cell.length_c   1.000
_cell.angle_alpha   90.00
_cell.angle_beta   90.00
_cell.angle_gamma   90.00
#
_symmetry.space_group_name_H-M   'P 1'
#
loop_
_entity.id
_entity.type
_entity.pdbx_description
1 polymer ?
#
loop_
_entity_poly.entity_id
_entity_poly.type
_entity_poly.pdbx_seq_one_letter_code
_entity_poly.pdbx_strand_id
1 'polypeptide(L)'
;MATTETIRFTEDELPRSLTHGPTRRHLTGPGLPAGEGHLFRFGPPRTLGGGLLVLGGLSPGGAGSDGRPAAEGAWSGGSRSDGAWSGGVRGHRPGPLVTLEGATGRLFLTPRPGPDAGHHPYDGPGPRPAPGDPLAPDLPTLLRCERAVRELTEPADPGGPPTAHGGPRYGPGAEALARRHLLDLFRAELQGAPVPVFWLVTAWVRPLARVPTPGLHLQVDLPGRLLDEEFGAGEVSRCEDADLPAALTHEPTRRFLKDVGLPEEEHDFVAARLPLRTLAEHHRGAHPVTGRPGDLPARAARLIPVGHLMHDTDVVVDGPTGAVLSWHWGDPGPRPLNTDVSTLAFTHWLGHRARDWDAARDPGGRTAQSGDLLAGAVHAVLKSVDPVTARHPETAWISTAGRPDRRAPLHPPYDETSPATFAWESAD
;
A
#
# COMPACT_ATOMS: atom_id res chain seq x y z
N MET A 1 -13.81 -23.57 -6.34
CA MET A 1 -14.57 -22.37 -6.79
C MET A 1 -15.17 -21.73 -5.55
N ALA A 2 -14.67 -20.58 -5.13
CA ALA A 2 -15.28 -19.81 -4.05
C ALA A 2 -16.64 -19.29 -4.56
N THR A 3 -17.72 -19.62 -3.87
CA THR A 3 -19.04 -19.04 -4.13
C THR A 3 -18.97 -17.55 -3.83
N THR A 4 -19.01 -16.72 -4.87
CA THR A 4 -19.09 -15.28 -4.71
C THR A 4 -20.44 -14.96 -4.05
N GLU A 5 -20.40 -14.61 -2.79
CA GLU A 5 -21.57 -14.13 -2.07
C GLU A 5 -22.07 -12.85 -2.75
N THR A 6 -23.40 -12.72 -2.89
CA THR A 6 -24.00 -11.59 -3.61
C THR A 6 -25.03 -10.92 -2.72
N ILE A 7 -24.94 -9.60 -2.58
CA ILE A 7 -25.91 -8.78 -1.87
C ILE A 7 -27.02 -8.37 -2.85
N ARG A 8 -28.24 -8.77 -2.56
CA ARG A 8 -29.43 -8.38 -3.33
C ARG A 8 -30.36 -7.55 -2.47
N PHE A 9 -31.06 -6.64 -3.09
CA PHE A 9 -32.01 -5.75 -2.43
C PHE A 9 -33.41 -5.99 -2.94
N THR A 10 -34.39 -5.77 -2.09
CA THR A 10 -35.80 -5.68 -2.51
C THR A 10 -36.11 -4.27 -3.02
N GLU A 11 -37.17 -4.12 -3.78
CA GLU A 11 -37.59 -2.80 -4.29
C GLU A 11 -37.81 -1.77 -3.16
N ASP A 12 -38.32 -2.24 -2.00
CA ASP A 12 -38.63 -1.40 -0.84
C ASP A 12 -37.36 -0.94 -0.09
N GLU A 13 -36.26 -1.66 -0.23
CA GLU A 13 -34.95 -1.29 0.37
C GLU A 13 -34.23 -0.24 -0.47
N LEU A 14 -34.63 -0.04 -1.74
CA LEU A 14 -33.98 0.91 -2.61
C LEU A 14 -34.49 2.33 -2.34
N PRO A 15 -33.58 3.32 -2.18
CA PRO A 15 -33.96 4.72 -1.99
C PRO A 15 -34.86 5.25 -3.13
N ARG A 16 -35.86 6.03 -2.80
CA ARG A 16 -36.77 6.66 -3.76
C ARG A 16 -36.04 7.56 -4.76
N SER A 17 -34.90 8.14 -4.36
CA SER A 17 -34.04 8.95 -5.22
C SER A 17 -33.33 8.15 -6.33
N LEU A 18 -33.30 6.81 -6.25
CA LEU A 18 -32.81 5.95 -7.31
C LEU A 18 -33.93 5.74 -8.33
N THR A 19 -33.98 6.57 -9.35
CA THR A 19 -34.99 6.48 -10.44
C THR A 19 -34.48 5.79 -11.68
N HIS A 20 -33.16 5.54 -11.79
CA HIS A 20 -32.55 4.86 -12.94
C HIS A 20 -32.95 3.38 -12.98
N GLY A 21 -33.88 3.03 -13.88
CA GLY A 21 -34.44 1.69 -13.96
C GLY A 21 -33.45 0.55 -14.18
N PRO A 22 -32.44 0.68 -15.06
CA PRO A 22 -31.42 -0.37 -15.24
C PRO A 22 -30.66 -0.68 -13.96
N THR A 23 -30.26 0.33 -13.17
CA THR A 23 -29.59 0.14 -11.89
C THR A 23 -30.50 -0.54 -10.88
N ARG A 24 -31.78 -0.15 -10.77
CA ARG A 24 -32.76 -0.82 -9.90
C ARG A 24 -32.85 -2.30 -10.22
N ARG A 25 -33.06 -2.64 -11.51
CA ARG A 25 -33.10 -4.05 -11.95
C ARG A 25 -31.82 -4.82 -11.64
N HIS A 26 -30.67 -4.18 -11.74
CA HIS A 26 -29.40 -4.84 -11.39
C HIS A 26 -29.32 -5.13 -9.90
N LEU A 27 -29.65 -4.17 -9.04
CA LEU A 27 -29.58 -4.30 -7.58
C LEU A 27 -30.60 -5.32 -7.04
N THR A 28 -31.76 -5.44 -7.67
CA THR A 28 -32.81 -6.41 -7.25
C THR A 28 -32.64 -7.80 -7.87
N GLY A 29 -31.95 -7.90 -9.01
CA GLY A 29 -31.72 -9.15 -9.72
C GLY A 29 -30.33 -9.73 -9.48
N PRO A 30 -29.32 -9.39 -10.31
CA PRO A 30 -27.96 -9.87 -10.14
C PRO A 30 -27.35 -9.51 -8.77
N GLY A 31 -27.57 -8.27 -8.30
CA GLY A 31 -27.06 -7.76 -7.05
C GLY A 31 -25.60 -7.28 -7.15
N LEU A 32 -25.00 -7.03 -5.98
CA LEU A 32 -23.62 -6.58 -5.82
C LEU A 32 -22.74 -7.70 -5.27
N PRO A 33 -21.50 -7.83 -5.72
CA PRO A 33 -20.59 -8.80 -5.15
C PRO A 33 -20.26 -8.46 -3.70
N ALA A 34 -20.22 -9.47 -2.85
CA ALA A 34 -19.82 -9.38 -1.47
C ALA A 34 -18.56 -10.22 -1.22
N GLY A 35 -17.83 -9.91 -0.16
CA GLY A 35 -16.66 -10.66 0.27
C GLY A 35 -15.34 -9.93 0.11
N GLU A 36 -14.27 -10.62 0.47
CA GLU A 36 -12.90 -10.12 0.36
C GLU A 36 -12.37 -10.28 -1.07
N GLY A 37 -11.33 -9.53 -1.41
CA GLY A 37 -10.71 -9.58 -2.74
C GLY A 37 -11.31 -8.63 -3.77
N HIS A 38 -12.43 -7.97 -3.49
CA HIS A 38 -13.03 -6.96 -4.36
C HIS A 38 -12.33 -5.60 -4.21
N LEU A 39 -12.28 -4.83 -5.33
CA LEU A 39 -11.78 -3.43 -5.31
C LEU A 39 -12.70 -2.52 -4.50
N PHE A 40 -13.97 -2.86 -4.46
CA PHE A 40 -15.00 -2.10 -3.79
C PHE A 40 -15.69 -2.94 -2.72
N ARG A 41 -15.94 -2.33 -1.57
CA ARG A 41 -16.87 -2.88 -0.56
C ARG A 41 -18.21 -2.24 -0.76
N PHE A 42 -19.16 -3.03 -1.21
CA PHE A 42 -20.53 -2.59 -1.40
C PHE A 42 -21.36 -2.81 -0.14
N GLY A 43 -22.42 -2.02 0.01
CA GLY A 43 -23.39 -2.11 1.08
C GLY A 43 -24.74 -1.57 0.63
N PRO A 44 -25.72 -1.50 1.56
CA PRO A 44 -27.03 -0.94 1.25
C PRO A 44 -26.92 0.48 0.70
N PRO A 45 -27.62 0.79 -0.42
CA PRO A 45 -27.63 2.14 -0.99
C PRO A 45 -28.15 3.15 0.04
N ARG A 46 -27.38 4.20 0.31
CA ARG A 46 -27.75 5.27 1.25
C ARG A 46 -27.73 6.63 0.56
N THR A 47 -28.71 7.47 0.86
CA THR A 47 -28.77 8.82 0.26
C THR A 47 -27.68 9.70 0.89
N LEU A 48 -26.83 10.29 0.04
CA LEU A 48 -25.81 11.26 0.42
C LEU A 48 -26.34 12.71 0.33
N GLY A 49 -27.33 12.95 -0.50
CA GLY A 49 -27.88 14.27 -0.85
C GLY A 49 -27.64 14.65 -2.30
N GLY A 50 -28.32 15.68 -2.82
CA GLY A 50 -28.13 16.16 -4.18
C GLY A 50 -28.42 15.14 -5.29
N GLY A 51 -29.19 14.07 -5.02
CA GLY A 51 -29.46 12.99 -5.96
C GLY A 51 -28.36 11.90 -5.98
N LEU A 52 -27.33 12.02 -5.15
CA LEU A 52 -26.26 11.03 -5.01
C LEU A 52 -26.61 9.99 -3.94
N LEU A 53 -26.26 8.74 -4.23
CA LEU A 53 -26.37 7.60 -3.34
C LEU A 53 -24.99 7.00 -3.10
N VAL A 54 -24.69 6.60 -1.87
CA VAL A 54 -23.50 5.82 -1.55
C VAL A 54 -23.82 4.35 -1.75
N LEU A 55 -23.04 3.66 -2.59
CA LEU A 55 -23.11 2.22 -2.78
C LEU A 55 -22.05 1.48 -1.96
N GLY A 56 -21.00 2.18 -1.53
CA GLY A 56 -19.89 1.57 -0.81
C GLY A 56 -18.65 2.47 -0.77
N GLY A 57 -17.50 1.85 -0.67
CA GLY A 57 -16.20 2.53 -0.71
C GLY A 57 -15.13 1.66 -1.33
N LEU A 58 -13.96 2.23 -1.57
CA LEU A 58 -12.79 1.44 -1.93
C LEU A 58 -12.48 0.46 -0.79
N SER A 59 -12.20 -0.77 -1.15
CA SER A 59 -11.66 -1.72 -0.18
C SER A 59 -10.35 -1.14 0.33
N PRO A 60 -10.19 -0.92 1.65
CA PRO A 60 -8.88 -0.61 2.17
C PRO A 60 -7.98 -1.75 1.72
N GLY A 61 -6.84 -1.45 1.12
CA GLY A 61 -5.88 -2.47 0.71
C GLY A 61 -5.51 -3.32 1.92
N GLY A 62 -6.44 -4.17 2.33
CA GLY A 62 -6.37 -5.22 3.33
C GLY A 62 -5.71 -4.93 4.65
N ALA A 63 -6.15 -3.95 5.39
CA ALA A 63 -6.07 -4.07 6.83
C ALA A 63 -7.01 -5.21 7.24
N GLY A 64 -6.47 -6.33 7.75
CA GLY A 64 -7.24 -7.39 8.34
C GLY A 64 -8.08 -6.83 9.48
N SER A 65 -9.31 -6.48 9.20
CA SER A 65 -10.33 -6.46 10.24
C SER A 65 -10.71 -7.92 10.44
N ASP A 66 -10.18 -8.56 11.48
CA ASP A 66 -10.82 -9.70 12.08
C ASP A 66 -12.32 -9.40 12.08
N GLY A 67 -13.10 -10.28 11.42
CA GLY A 67 -14.50 -10.11 11.03
C GLY A 67 -15.50 -9.74 12.14
N ARG A 68 -15.23 -8.65 12.84
CA ARG A 68 -16.20 -7.97 13.70
C ARG A 68 -16.80 -6.82 12.90
N PRO A 69 -18.10 -6.86 12.60
CA PRO A 69 -18.79 -5.65 12.19
C PRO A 69 -18.52 -4.61 13.28
N ALA A 70 -18.03 -3.43 12.89
CA ALA A 70 -17.98 -2.31 13.81
C ALA A 70 -19.40 -2.11 14.33
N ALA A 71 -19.61 -2.55 15.57
CA ALA A 71 -20.84 -2.31 16.27
C ALA A 71 -21.07 -0.79 16.25
N GLU A 72 -22.25 -0.36 15.82
CA GLU A 72 -22.75 0.99 15.96
C GLU A 72 -22.74 1.31 17.48
N GLY A 73 -21.59 1.77 17.97
CA GLY A 73 -21.35 2.08 19.37
C GLY A 73 -21.52 3.57 19.63
N ALA A 74 -22.61 3.88 20.27
CA ALA A 74 -22.98 5.09 20.95
C ALA A 74 -21.81 6.03 21.31
N TRP A 75 -21.92 7.28 20.91
CA TRP A 75 -21.18 8.41 21.44
C TRP A 75 -21.55 8.62 22.92
N SER A 76 -20.69 8.15 23.82
CA SER A 76 -20.74 8.60 25.22
C SER A 76 -19.50 9.44 25.50
N GLY A 77 -19.71 10.71 25.85
CA GLY A 77 -18.68 11.64 26.26
C GLY A 77 -17.96 11.16 27.52
N GLY A 78 -16.64 11.22 27.49
CA GLY A 78 -15.77 10.93 28.63
C GLY A 78 -14.58 11.87 28.64
N SER A 79 -14.43 12.52 29.78
CA SER A 79 -13.55 13.62 30.17
C SER A 79 -12.04 13.40 29.87
N ARG A 80 -11.40 14.55 29.64
CA ARG A 80 -9.94 14.73 29.60
C ARG A 80 -9.25 14.16 30.85
N SER A 81 -8.18 13.41 30.63
CA SER A 81 -7.10 13.27 31.60
C SER A 81 -5.76 13.33 30.88
N ASP A 82 -4.88 14.16 31.43
CA ASP A 82 -3.57 14.54 30.92
C ASP A 82 -2.57 13.38 30.89
N GLY A 83 -1.69 13.42 29.89
CA GLY A 83 -0.32 12.96 30.03
C GLY A 83 -0.03 11.49 29.73
N ALA A 84 0.06 11.13 28.45
CA ALA A 84 0.99 10.10 27.97
C ALA A 84 1.21 10.32 26.46
N TRP A 85 2.45 10.48 26.06
CA TRP A 85 2.86 10.45 24.67
C TRP A 85 2.61 9.05 24.09
N SER A 86 1.40 8.80 23.67
CA SER A 86 1.11 7.72 22.76
C SER A 86 1.31 8.28 21.36
N GLY A 87 2.37 7.86 20.66
CA GLY A 87 2.54 8.03 19.22
C GLY A 87 1.36 7.38 18.51
N GLY A 88 0.21 8.06 18.53
CA GLY A 88 -1.04 7.60 17.94
C GLY A 88 -0.82 7.47 16.44
N VAL A 89 -0.86 6.25 15.95
CA VAL A 89 -1.16 5.93 14.56
C VAL A 89 -2.32 6.82 14.17
N ARG A 90 -2.03 7.89 13.42
CA ARG A 90 -3.08 8.82 12.93
C ARG A 90 -4.03 7.96 12.11
N GLY A 91 -5.24 7.80 12.61
CA GLY A 91 -6.26 6.91 12.10
C GLY A 91 -6.32 6.93 10.58
N HIS A 92 -6.34 5.77 9.99
CA HIS A 92 -6.56 5.57 8.56
C HIS A 92 -7.75 6.43 8.14
N ARG A 93 -7.50 7.45 7.31
CA ARG A 93 -8.61 8.16 6.69
C ARG A 93 -9.38 7.14 5.87
N PRO A 94 -10.66 6.93 6.15
CA PRO A 94 -11.44 6.01 5.37
C PRO A 94 -11.42 6.46 3.90
N GLY A 95 -11.15 5.53 2.99
CA GLY A 95 -11.01 5.77 1.56
C GLY A 95 -12.25 6.43 0.93
N PRO A 96 -12.14 6.89 -0.32
CA PRO A 96 -13.25 7.54 -1.03
C PRO A 96 -14.46 6.62 -1.15
N LEU A 97 -15.62 7.25 -1.27
CA LEU A 97 -16.91 6.58 -1.45
C LEU A 97 -17.17 6.29 -2.93
N VAL A 98 -17.77 5.15 -3.20
CA VAL A 98 -18.42 4.86 -4.49
C VAL A 98 -19.83 5.43 -4.43
N THR A 99 -20.06 6.48 -5.19
CA THR A 99 -21.38 7.13 -5.27
C THR A 99 -22.02 6.94 -6.63
N LEU A 100 -23.34 6.91 -6.62
CA LEU A 100 -24.20 6.72 -7.78
C LEU A 100 -25.14 7.92 -7.91
N GLU A 101 -25.23 8.50 -9.10
CA GLU A 101 -26.29 9.46 -9.42
C GLU A 101 -27.59 8.71 -9.68
N GLY A 102 -28.58 8.92 -8.81
CA GLY A 102 -29.80 8.13 -8.81
C GLY A 102 -30.65 8.24 -10.08
N ALA A 103 -30.56 9.35 -10.81
CA ALA A 103 -31.32 9.61 -12.03
C ALA A 103 -30.67 9.00 -13.27
N THR A 104 -29.35 9.03 -13.37
CA THR A 104 -28.61 8.63 -14.60
C THR A 104 -27.95 7.27 -14.49
N GLY A 105 -27.72 6.77 -13.26
CA GLY A 105 -26.98 5.55 -13.01
C GLY A 105 -25.46 5.69 -13.09
N ARG A 106 -24.93 6.91 -13.31
CA ARG A 106 -23.49 7.17 -13.38
C ARG A 106 -22.83 6.98 -12.02
N LEU A 107 -21.61 6.46 -12.02
CA LEU A 107 -20.84 6.23 -10.79
C LEU A 107 -19.61 7.14 -10.71
N PHE A 108 -19.29 7.51 -9.49
CA PHE A 108 -18.20 8.44 -9.17
C PHE A 108 -17.41 7.94 -7.95
N LEU A 109 -16.14 8.34 -7.86
CA LEU A 109 -15.37 8.29 -6.63
C LEU A 109 -15.46 9.66 -5.95
N THR A 110 -16.15 9.70 -4.81
CA THR A 110 -16.38 10.94 -4.06
C THR A 110 -15.52 10.94 -2.82
N PRO A 111 -14.73 11.99 -2.57
CA PRO A 111 -14.01 12.13 -1.31
C PRO A 111 -14.97 11.99 -0.13
N ARG A 112 -14.54 11.28 0.91
CA ARG A 112 -15.35 11.20 2.14
C ARG A 112 -15.32 12.57 2.83
N PRO A 113 -16.48 13.13 3.23
CA PRO A 113 -16.51 14.34 4.05
C PRO A 113 -15.65 14.14 5.30
N GLY A 114 -14.74 15.08 5.57
CA GLY A 114 -13.95 15.06 6.79
C GLY A 114 -14.84 15.14 8.03
N PRO A 115 -14.39 14.67 9.21
CA PRO A 115 -15.15 14.80 10.46
C PRO A 115 -15.44 16.27 10.81
N ASP A 116 -14.64 17.20 10.30
CA ASP A 116 -14.80 18.64 10.53
C ASP A 116 -15.82 19.31 9.58
N ALA A 117 -16.32 18.59 8.57
CA ALA A 117 -17.29 19.14 7.62
C ALA A 117 -18.71 19.34 8.21
N GLY A 118 -18.95 18.89 9.45
CA GLY A 118 -20.25 18.88 10.10
C GLY A 118 -20.46 19.91 11.22
N HIS A 119 -19.45 20.69 11.57
CA HIS A 119 -19.56 21.62 12.71
C HIS A 119 -19.06 23.04 12.38
N HIS A 120 -19.62 23.67 11.36
CA HIS A 120 -19.65 25.12 11.30
C HIS A 120 -20.99 25.59 11.90
N PRO A 121 -20.93 26.45 12.91
CA PRO A 121 -22.16 26.94 13.63
C PRO A 121 -22.99 27.92 12.79
N TYR A 122 -22.83 27.95 11.50
CA TYR A 122 -23.70 28.70 10.59
C TYR A 122 -24.59 27.71 9.83
N ASP A 123 -25.83 27.55 10.34
CA ASP A 123 -26.93 26.79 9.72
C ASP A 123 -27.38 27.38 8.38
N GLY A 124 -26.50 27.43 7.41
CA GLY A 124 -26.88 27.56 6.00
C GLY A 124 -26.97 26.16 5.38
N PRO A 125 -27.83 25.92 4.37
CA PRO A 125 -27.81 24.68 3.62
C PRO A 125 -26.39 24.51 3.06
N GLY A 126 -25.62 23.59 3.66
CA GLY A 126 -24.23 23.31 3.26
C GLY A 126 -24.16 23.07 1.74
N PRO A 127 -23.01 23.31 1.10
CA PRO A 127 -22.87 23.08 -0.33
C PRO A 127 -23.32 21.65 -0.65
N ARG A 128 -24.20 21.51 -1.65
CA ARG A 128 -24.64 20.20 -2.12
C ARG A 128 -23.40 19.37 -2.46
N PRO A 129 -23.31 18.09 -2.01
CA PRO A 129 -22.20 17.25 -2.38
C PRO A 129 -22.11 17.19 -3.90
N ALA A 130 -20.98 17.64 -4.45
CA ALA A 130 -20.71 17.52 -5.87
C ALA A 130 -20.33 16.05 -6.19
N PRO A 131 -20.69 15.55 -7.38
CA PRO A 131 -20.16 14.29 -7.84
C PRO A 131 -18.64 14.35 -7.84
N GLY A 132 -17.99 13.27 -7.39
CA GLY A 132 -16.53 13.13 -7.41
C GLY A 132 -16.00 12.86 -8.82
N ASP A 133 -14.81 12.23 -8.89
CA ASP A 133 -14.24 11.83 -10.17
C ASP A 133 -15.09 10.73 -10.83
N PRO A 134 -15.35 10.82 -12.14
CA PRO A 134 -16.07 9.77 -12.87
C PRO A 134 -15.42 8.40 -12.65
N LEU A 135 -16.23 7.36 -12.47
CA LEU A 135 -15.75 6.00 -12.26
C LEU A 135 -16.25 5.05 -13.36
N ALA A 136 -17.57 5.06 -13.62
CA ALA A 136 -18.18 4.26 -14.69
C ALA A 136 -19.52 4.88 -15.13
N PRO A 137 -19.95 4.63 -16.40
CA PRO A 137 -21.22 5.12 -16.89
C PRO A 137 -22.42 4.42 -16.23
N ASP A 138 -22.26 3.18 -15.80
CA ASP A 138 -23.27 2.40 -15.12
C ASP A 138 -22.67 1.29 -14.24
N LEU A 139 -23.50 0.67 -13.41
CA LEU A 139 -23.09 -0.37 -12.47
C LEU A 139 -22.61 -1.66 -13.17
N PRO A 140 -23.25 -2.18 -14.23
CA PRO A 140 -22.72 -3.33 -14.97
C PRO A 140 -21.31 -3.11 -15.51
N THR A 141 -21.03 -1.93 -16.07
CA THR A 141 -19.69 -1.56 -16.56
C THR A 141 -18.66 -1.54 -15.42
N LEU A 142 -18.99 -0.93 -14.29
CA LEU A 142 -18.14 -0.96 -13.09
C LEU A 142 -17.74 -2.38 -12.72
N LEU A 143 -18.72 -3.28 -12.64
CA LEU A 143 -18.51 -4.66 -12.22
C LEU A 143 -17.72 -5.50 -13.25
N ARG A 144 -17.87 -5.21 -14.55
CA ARG A 144 -17.04 -5.84 -15.60
C ARG A 144 -15.59 -5.39 -15.49
N CYS A 145 -15.34 -4.11 -15.30
CA CYS A 145 -13.99 -3.58 -15.09
C CYS A 145 -13.33 -4.17 -13.84
N GLU A 146 -14.06 -4.24 -12.73
CA GLU A 146 -13.58 -4.84 -11.50
C GLU A 146 -13.21 -6.31 -11.66
N ARG A 147 -14.09 -7.10 -12.31
CA ARG A 147 -13.84 -8.51 -12.60
C ARG A 147 -12.57 -8.69 -13.42
N ALA A 148 -12.40 -7.91 -14.48
CA ALA A 148 -11.23 -7.98 -15.33
C ALA A 148 -9.93 -7.66 -14.55
N VAL A 149 -9.95 -6.65 -13.69
CA VAL A 149 -8.80 -6.35 -12.82
C VAL A 149 -8.47 -7.57 -11.98
N ARG A 150 -9.44 -8.17 -11.31
CA ARG A 150 -9.23 -9.33 -10.47
C ARG A 150 -8.65 -10.51 -11.26
N GLU A 151 -9.26 -10.86 -12.40
CA GLU A 151 -8.81 -11.97 -13.25
C GLU A 151 -7.38 -11.77 -13.81
N LEU A 152 -7.01 -10.51 -14.10
CA LEU A 152 -5.72 -10.19 -14.70
C LEU A 152 -4.62 -9.84 -13.68
N THR A 153 -4.96 -9.59 -12.40
CA THR A 153 -3.97 -9.17 -11.40
C THR A 153 -3.85 -10.12 -10.21
N GLU A 154 -4.81 -10.99 -9.97
CA GLU A 154 -4.66 -12.03 -8.96
C GLU A 154 -3.52 -12.98 -9.33
N PRO A 155 -2.68 -13.37 -8.35
CA PRO A 155 -1.65 -14.37 -8.57
C PRO A 155 -2.32 -15.65 -9.10
N ALA A 156 -1.88 -16.11 -10.25
CA ALA A 156 -2.39 -17.38 -10.78
C ALA A 156 -1.94 -18.52 -9.85
N ASP A 157 -2.87 -19.43 -9.51
CA ASP A 157 -2.51 -20.65 -8.81
C ASP A 157 -1.36 -21.36 -9.59
N PRO A 158 -0.20 -21.64 -8.96
CA PRO A 158 0.93 -22.26 -9.63
C PRO A 158 0.58 -23.57 -10.35
N GLY A 159 -0.39 -24.32 -9.81
CA GLY A 159 -0.92 -25.57 -10.37
C GLY A 159 -2.13 -25.42 -11.29
N GLY A 160 -2.67 -24.22 -11.44
CA GLY A 160 -3.88 -23.96 -12.21
C GLY A 160 -3.70 -24.07 -13.73
N PRO A 161 -4.81 -24.10 -14.51
CA PRO A 161 -4.74 -24.10 -15.98
C PRO A 161 -4.03 -22.84 -16.51
N PRO A 162 -3.45 -22.88 -17.73
CA PRO A 162 -2.87 -21.71 -18.35
C PRO A 162 -3.90 -20.57 -18.38
N THR A 163 -3.40 -19.33 -18.28
CA THR A 163 -4.27 -18.15 -18.35
C THR A 163 -5.11 -18.20 -19.61
N ALA A 164 -6.36 -17.80 -19.54
CA ALA A 164 -7.31 -17.79 -20.67
C ALA A 164 -6.75 -17.08 -21.93
N HIS A 165 -5.69 -16.30 -21.80
CA HIS A 165 -5.04 -15.52 -22.85
C HIS A 165 -3.70 -16.11 -23.35
N GLY A 166 -3.29 -17.31 -22.87
CA GLY A 166 -2.13 -18.05 -23.40
C GLY A 166 -0.75 -17.42 -23.17
N GLY A 167 -0.62 -16.38 -22.34
CA GLY A 167 0.62 -15.67 -22.07
C GLY A 167 1.38 -16.18 -20.82
N PRO A 168 2.58 -15.63 -20.56
CA PRO A 168 3.31 -15.91 -19.33
C PRO A 168 2.49 -15.51 -18.09
N ARG A 169 2.64 -16.27 -17.01
CA ARG A 169 1.92 -16.00 -15.75
C ARG A 169 2.61 -14.95 -14.90
N TYR A 170 3.92 -14.92 -14.94
CA TYR A 170 4.80 -14.08 -14.14
C TYR A 170 5.88 -13.43 -14.98
N GLY A 171 6.56 -12.47 -14.42
CA GLY A 171 7.63 -11.70 -15.02
C GLY A 171 7.15 -10.44 -15.73
N PRO A 172 8.09 -9.61 -16.24
CA PRO A 172 7.78 -8.35 -16.90
C PRO A 172 6.86 -8.50 -18.13
N GLY A 173 6.96 -9.61 -18.86
CA GLY A 173 6.06 -9.91 -19.98
C GLY A 173 4.61 -10.15 -19.56
N ALA A 174 4.40 -10.81 -18.42
CA ALA A 174 3.06 -11.04 -17.86
C ALA A 174 2.43 -9.72 -17.39
N GLU A 175 3.21 -8.88 -16.71
CA GLU A 175 2.81 -7.53 -16.29
C GLU A 175 2.37 -6.69 -17.49
N ALA A 176 3.24 -6.58 -18.51
CA ALA A 176 2.98 -5.77 -19.69
C ALA A 176 1.72 -6.24 -20.46
N LEU A 177 1.51 -7.55 -20.54
CA LEU A 177 0.33 -8.13 -21.17
C LEU A 177 -0.94 -7.80 -20.37
N ALA A 178 -0.92 -7.99 -19.05
CA ALA A 178 -2.06 -7.70 -18.18
C ALA A 178 -2.42 -6.22 -18.23
N ARG A 179 -1.44 -5.32 -18.17
CA ARG A 179 -1.62 -3.87 -18.29
C ARG A 179 -2.28 -3.50 -19.62
N ARG A 180 -1.79 -4.04 -20.74
CA ARG A 180 -2.37 -3.80 -22.06
C ARG A 180 -3.81 -4.23 -22.12
N HIS A 181 -4.12 -5.44 -21.69
CA HIS A 181 -5.49 -5.98 -21.69
C HIS A 181 -6.44 -5.13 -20.85
N LEU A 182 -6.01 -4.68 -19.66
CA LEU A 182 -6.81 -3.80 -18.82
C LEU A 182 -7.11 -2.47 -19.51
N LEU A 183 -6.09 -1.83 -20.10
CA LEU A 183 -6.28 -0.54 -20.78
C LEU A 183 -7.20 -0.67 -22.00
N ASP A 184 -7.06 -1.73 -22.78
CA ASP A 184 -7.91 -1.98 -23.94
C ASP A 184 -9.37 -2.26 -23.53
N LEU A 185 -9.55 -3.06 -22.46
CA LEU A 185 -10.87 -3.32 -21.90
C LEU A 185 -11.51 -2.03 -21.37
N PHE A 186 -10.79 -1.21 -20.61
CA PHE A 186 -11.35 0.03 -20.07
C PHE A 186 -11.74 0.99 -21.18
N ARG A 187 -10.96 1.10 -22.26
CA ARG A 187 -11.33 1.91 -23.43
C ARG A 187 -12.60 1.40 -24.12
N ALA A 188 -12.72 0.09 -24.24
CA ALA A 188 -13.90 -0.53 -24.85
C ALA A 188 -15.15 -0.34 -23.99
N GLU A 189 -15.07 -0.62 -22.69
CA GLU A 189 -16.19 -0.53 -21.76
C GLU A 189 -16.67 0.91 -21.54
N LEU A 190 -15.76 1.87 -21.60
CA LEU A 190 -16.08 3.31 -21.45
C LEU A 190 -16.47 3.98 -22.78
N GLN A 191 -16.60 3.20 -23.85
CA GLN A 191 -17.12 3.64 -25.16
C GLN A 191 -16.39 4.87 -25.73
N GLY A 192 -15.07 4.93 -25.59
CA GLY A 192 -14.23 6.02 -26.09
C GLY A 192 -14.19 7.27 -25.20
N ALA A 193 -14.90 7.28 -24.08
CA ALA A 193 -14.68 8.31 -23.06
C ALA A 193 -13.26 8.20 -22.46
N PRO A 194 -12.68 9.30 -21.96
CA PRO A 194 -11.39 9.25 -21.27
C PRO A 194 -11.43 8.23 -20.13
N VAL A 195 -10.38 7.38 -20.04
CA VAL A 195 -10.28 6.40 -18.94
C VAL A 195 -10.07 7.16 -17.64
N PRO A 196 -10.95 7.01 -16.64
CA PRO A 196 -10.80 7.64 -15.33
C PRO A 196 -9.47 7.32 -14.65
N VAL A 197 -8.94 8.27 -13.85
CA VAL A 197 -7.66 8.15 -13.17
C VAL A 197 -7.58 6.88 -12.31
N PHE A 198 -8.65 6.52 -11.62
CA PHE A 198 -8.74 5.29 -10.86
C PHE A 198 -8.38 4.04 -11.68
N TRP A 199 -8.95 3.90 -12.88
CA TRP A 199 -8.69 2.76 -13.76
C TRP A 199 -7.28 2.82 -14.37
N LEU A 200 -6.77 4.02 -14.62
CA LEU A 200 -5.40 4.19 -15.10
C LEU A 200 -4.38 3.74 -14.03
N VAL A 201 -4.52 4.22 -12.78
CA VAL A 201 -3.70 3.79 -11.65
C VAL A 201 -3.79 2.26 -11.48
N THR A 202 -5.02 1.73 -11.53
CA THR A 202 -5.26 0.29 -11.38
C THR A 202 -4.57 -0.52 -12.48
N ALA A 203 -4.66 -0.09 -13.76
CA ALA A 203 -4.03 -0.79 -14.87
C ALA A 203 -2.50 -0.73 -14.85
N TRP A 204 -1.92 0.31 -14.27
CA TRP A 204 -0.46 0.45 -14.19
C TRP A 204 0.15 -0.25 -12.97
N VAL A 205 -0.51 -0.21 -11.84
CA VAL A 205 0.08 -0.67 -10.58
C VAL A 205 -0.29 -2.13 -10.26
N ARG A 206 -1.56 -2.50 -10.41
CA ARG A 206 -1.99 -3.85 -10.01
C ARG A 206 -1.26 -4.99 -10.73
N PRO A 207 -0.98 -4.92 -12.05
CA PRO A 207 -0.23 -5.96 -12.74
C PRO A 207 1.19 -6.16 -12.23
N LEU A 208 1.80 -5.19 -11.53
CA LEU A 208 3.14 -5.30 -10.95
C LEU A 208 3.25 -6.49 -9.96
N ALA A 209 2.14 -6.92 -9.36
CA ALA A 209 2.08 -8.13 -8.56
C ALA A 209 2.49 -9.42 -9.31
N ARG A 210 2.50 -9.38 -10.65
CA ARG A 210 2.91 -10.52 -11.49
C ARG A 210 4.39 -10.51 -11.86
N VAL A 211 5.13 -9.46 -11.52
CA VAL A 211 6.56 -9.40 -11.83
C VAL A 211 7.36 -10.44 -11.06
N PRO A 212 7.23 -10.55 -9.72
CA PRO A 212 7.88 -11.62 -8.99
C PRO A 212 7.18 -12.96 -9.24
N THR A 213 7.94 -14.05 -9.20
CA THR A 213 7.39 -15.42 -9.18
C THR A 213 7.34 -15.91 -7.74
N PRO A 214 6.44 -16.84 -7.38
CA PRO A 214 6.51 -17.52 -6.10
C PRO A 214 7.87 -18.17 -5.91
N GLY A 215 8.54 -17.85 -4.80
CA GLY A 215 9.88 -18.33 -4.52
C GLY A 215 9.88 -19.75 -3.94
N LEU A 216 10.96 -20.48 -4.15
CA LEU A 216 11.14 -21.83 -3.59
C LEU A 216 11.65 -21.77 -2.14
N HIS A 217 12.49 -20.80 -1.80
CA HIS A 217 13.18 -20.69 -0.51
C HIS A 217 12.96 -19.34 0.18
N LEU A 218 12.67 -18.32 -0.59
CA LEU A 218 12.20 -17.01 -0.16
C LEU A 218 10.75 -16.84 -0.61
N GLN A 219 10.08 -15.82 -0.13
CA GLN A 219 8.68 -15.56 -0.43
C GLN A 219 8.48 -15.39 -1.95
N VAL A 220 9.40 -14.69 -2.62
CA VAL A 220 9.37 -14.50 -4.06
C VAL A 220 10.76 -14.65 -4.69
N ASP A 221 10.78 -15.02 -5.97
CA ASP A 221 11.96 -14.91 -6.81
C ASP A 221 11.80 -13.71 -7.75
N LEU A 222 12.74 -12.78 -7.69
CA LEU A 222 12.78 -11.62 -8.57
C LEU A 222 13.54 -11.96 -9.87
N PRO A 223 13.12 -11.40 -11.02
CA PRO A 223 13.93 -11.49 -12.22
C PRO A 223 15.37 -10.99 -11.97
N GLY A 224 16.37 -11.77 -12.35
CA GLY A 224 17.76 -11.59 -11.90
C GLY A 224 18.41 -10.23 -12.23
N ARG A 225 17.85 -9.46 -13.16
CA ARG A 225 18.33 -8.11 -13.51
C ARG A 225 17.34 -6.99 -13.14
N LEU A 226 16.27 -7.33 -12.47
CA LEU A 226 15.18 -6.38 -12.20
C LEU A 226 15.67 -5.11 -11.49
N LEU A 227 16.49 -5.27 -10.46
CA LEU A 227 17.03 -4.14 -9.70
C LEU A 227 18.07 -3.36 -10.50
N ASP A 228 18.96 -4.05 -11.23
CA ASP A 228 19.98 -3.40 -12.09
C ASP A 228 19.34 -2.60 -13.24
N GLU A 229 18.26 -3.10 -13.82
CA GLU A 229 17.51 -2.42 -14.89
C GLU A 229 16.73 -1.21 -14.40
N GLU A 230 16.30 -1.25 -13.15
CA GLU A 230 15.51 -0.16 -12.55
C GLU A 230 16.38 0.92 -11.94
N PHE A 231 17.33 0.52 -11.08
CA PHE A 231 18.15 1.46 -10.31
C PHE A 231 19.48 1.79 -10.99
N GLY A 232 19.95 0.93 -11.88
CA GLY A 232 21.30 0.96 -12.45
C GLY A 232 22.22 -0.09 -11.79
N ALA A 233 23.09 -0.71 -12.59
CA ALA A 233 23.95 -1.79 -12.10
C ALA A 233 24.96 -1.37 -11.01
N GLY A 234 25.30 -0.08 -10.92
CA GLY A 234 26.16 0.47 -9.88
C GLY A 234 25.45 0.91 -8.61
N GLU A 235 24.11 0.92 -8.62
CA GLU A 235 23.27 1.41 -7.54
C GLU A 235 22.61 0.26 -6.74
N VAL A 236 23.11 -0.97 -6.94
CA VAL A 236 22.65 -2.16 -6.23
C VAL A 236 23.79 -2.75 -5.41
N SER A 237 23.68 -2.66 -4.10
CA SER A 237 24.66 -3.21 -3.16
C SER A 237 24.55 -4.72 -3.07
N ARG A 238 25.67 -5.43 -3.34
CA ARG A 238 25.79 -6.89 -3.24
C ARG A 238 26.91 -7.25 -2.29
N CYS A 239 26.65 -8.26 -1.47
CA CYS A 239 27.62 -8.75 -0.51
C CYS A 239 28.52 -9.84 -1.11
N GLU A 240 29.78 -9.85 -0.72
CA GLU A 240 30.63 -11.05 -0.84
C GLU A 240 30.48 -11.94 0.41
N ASP A 241 31.04 -13.17 0.37
CA ASP A 241 30.97 -14.05 1.55
C ASP A 241 31.66 -13.45 2.78
N ALA A 242 32.71 -12.66 2.58
CA ALA A 242 33.46 -11.98 3.64
C ALA A 242 32.64 -10.84 4.29
N ASP A 243 31.65 -10.31 3.57
CA ASP A 243 30.80 -9.22 4.07
C ASP A 243 29.66 -9.72 4.98
N LEU A 244 29.40 -11.02 4.97
CA LEU A 244 28.26 -11.59 5.67
C LEU A 244 28.67 -12.14 7.05
N PRO A 245 28.10 -11.63 8.16
CA PRO A 245 28.44 -12.09 9.49
C PRO A 245 28.01 -13.55 9.71
N ALA A 246 28.76 -14.27 10.56
CA ALA A 246 28.47 -15.67 10.91
C ALA A 246 27.08 -15.86 11.54
N ALA A 247 26.52 -14.81 12.14
CA ALA A 247 25.18 -14.82 12.70
C ALA A 247 24.07 -14.93 11.64
N LEU A 248 24.35 -14.60 10.38
CA LEU A 248 23.43 -14.78 9.25
C LEU A 248 23.55 -16.23 8.74
N THR A 249 22.80 -17.14 9.35
CA THR A 249 22.82 -18.57 9.00
C THR A 249 21.73 -18.97 8.00
N HIS A 250 20.77 -18.09 7.70
CA HIS A 250 19.72 -18.35 6.71
C HIS A 250 20.28 -18.30 5.29
N GLU A 251 20.58 -19.45 4.71
CA GLU A 251 21.27 -19.59 3.43
C GLU A 251 20.52 -18.92 2.24
N PRO A 252 19.18 -18.98 2.14
CA PRO A 252 18.49 -18.27 1.07
C PRO A 252 18.70 -16.74 1.11
N THR A 253 18.72 -16.15 2.30
CA THR A 253 19.03 -14.71 2.48
C THR A 253 20.47 -14.39 2.09
N ARG A 254 21.46 -15.23 2.49
CA ARG A 254 22.86 -15.04 2.10
C ARG A 254 23.00 -15.02 0.58
N ARG A 255 22.40 -16.02 -0.07
CA ARG A 255 22.42 -16.12 -1.54
C ARG A 255 21.76 -14.91 -2.21
N PHE A 256 20.60 -14.48 -1.72
CA PHE A 256 19.91 -13.31 -2.25
C PHE A 256 20.77 -12.04 -2.16
N LEU A 257 21.37 -11.77 -1.00
CA LEU A 257 22.23 -10.59 -0.80
C LEU A 257 23.49 -10.62 -1.69
N LYS A 258 23.97 -11.80 -2.08
CA LYS A 258 25.10 -11.95 -3.00
C LYS A 258 24.70 -11.81 -4.47
N ASP A 259 23.63 -12.48 -4.87
CA ASP A 259 23.28 -12.65 -6.29
C ASP A 259 22.35 -11.53 -6.79
N VAL A 260 21.43 -11.05 -5.95
CA VAL A 260 20.43 -10.04 -6.29
C VAL A 260 20.78 -8.69 -5.64
N GLY A 261 21.01 -8.65 -4.33
CA GLY A 261 21.34 -7.45 -3.57
C GLY A 261 20.13 -6.60 -3.20
N LEU A 262 20.41 -5.38 -2.72
CA LEU A 262 19.45 -4.34 -2.38
C LEU A 262 19.86 -3.01 -3.03
N PRO A 263 18.93 -2.09 -3.36
CA PRO A 263 19.29 -0.77 -3.84
C PRO A 263 20.14 -0.04 -2.78
N GLU A 264 21.20 0.68 -3.21
CA GLU A 264 22.07 1.43 -2.29
C GLU A 264 21.32 2.56 -1.61
N GLU A 265 20.55 3.30 -2.39
CA GLU A 265 19.72 4.39 -1.90
C GLU A 265 18.39 4.40 -2.64
N GLU A 266 17.30 4.44 -1.90
CA GLU A 266 15.97 4.52 -2.48
C GLU A 266 15.02 5.29 -1.54
N HIS A 267 14.73 6.54 -1.90
CA HIS A 267 13.84 7.48 -1.19
C HIS A 267 14.19 7.59 0.30
N ASP A 268 13.52 6.80 1.14
CA ASP A 268 13.69 6.82 2.61
C ASP A 268 14.59 5.68 3.11
N PHE A 269 15.17 4.88 2.22
CA PHE A 269 16.03 3.75 2.54
C PHE A 269 17.45 3.97 2.05
N VAL A 270 18.41 3.65 2.88
CA VAL A 270 19.84 3.60 2.56
C VAL A 270 20.37 2.23 2.99
N ALA A 271 21.01 1.51 2.07
CA ALA A 271 21.61 0.21 2.38
C ALA A 271 22.74 0.32 3.42
N ALA A 272 22.89 -0.70 4.24
CA ALA A 272 23.96 -0.76 5.22
C ALA A 272 25.33 -0.85 4.52
N ARG A 273 26.32 -0.19 5.11
CA ARG A 273 27.72 -0.28 4.66
C ARG A 273 28.30 -1.66 4.88
N LEU A 274 29.04 -2.16 3.90
CA LEU A 274 29.77 -3.43 4.01
C LEU A 274 31.09 -3.26 4.77
N PRO A 275 31.57 -4.29 5.49
CA PRO A 275 30.91 -5.57 5.73
C PRO A 275 29.76 -5.43 6.73
N LEU A 276 28.71 -6.23 6.55
CA LEU A 276 27.56 -6.28 7.47
C LEU A 276 28.02 -6.79 8.85
N ARG A 277 27.40 -6.26 9.90
CA ARG A 277 27.67 -6.62 11.29
C ARG A 277 26.36 -6.93 12.00
N THR A 278 26.44 -7.65 13.11
CA THR A 278 25.26 -7.76 13.97
C THR A 278 24.90 -6.39 14.58
N LEU A 279 23.65 -6.20 14.95
CA LEU A 279 23.17 -4.97 15.60
C LEU A 279 23.97 -4.71 16.89
N ALA A 280 24.32 -5.76 17.64
CA ALA A 280 25.17 -5.66 18.83
C ALA A 280 26.60 -5.21 18.52
N GLU A 281 27.18 -5.59 17.38
CA GLU A 281 28.52 -5.15 16.94
C GLU A 281 28.49 -3.75 16.37
N HIS A 282 27.46 -3.41 15.60
CA HIS A 282 27.26 -2.08 15.05
C HIS A 282 27.25 -1.03 16.16
N HIS A 283 26.48 -1.26 17.22
CA HIS A 283 26.38 -0.32 18.33
C HIS A 283 27.57 -0.32 19.30
N ARG A 284 28.41 -1.36 19.32
CA ARG A 284 29.68 -1.33 20.08
C ARG A 284 30.73 -0.40 19.46
N GLY A 285 30.68 -0.24 18.15
CA GLY A 285 31.62 0.62 17.41
C GLY A 285 31.18 2.08 17.29
N ALA A 286 29.89 2.35 17.43
CA ALA A 286 29.36 3.70 17.41
C ALA A 286 29.46 4.31 18.81
N HIS A 287 30.17 5.44 18.96
CA HIS A 287 30.17 6.20 20.21
C HIS A 287 28.72 6.54 20.60
N PRO A 288 28.28 6.18 21.81
CA PRO A 288 26.92 6.48 22.23
C PRO A 288 26.80 7.98 22.51
N VAL A 289 26.34 8.76 21.54
CA VAL A 289 26.02 10.16 21.81
C VAL A 289 24.80 10.29 22.74
N THR A 290 23.94 9.26 22.83
CA THR A 290 22.75 9.29 23.69
C THR A 290 22.27 7.92 24.21
N GLY A 291 22.83 6.79 23.79
CA GLY A 291 22.32 5.47 24.14
C GLY A 291 22.90 4.90 25.42
N ARG A 292 22.07 4.60 26.41
CA ARG A 292 22.46 3.76 27.56
C ARG A 292 22.72 2.34 27.06
N PRO A 293 23.75 1.60 27.55
CA PRO A 293 24.07 0.23 27.14
C PRO A 293 22.94 -0.80 27.31
N GLY A 294 21.77 -0.40 27.81
CA GLY A 294 20.63 -1.28 28.07
C GLY A 294 19.53 -1.27 27.01
N ASP A 295 19.63 -0.46 25.96
CA ASP A 295 18.49 -0.19 25.06
C ASP A 295 18.45 -1.08 23.80
N LEU A 296 19.41 -1.99 23.64
CA LEU A 296 19.40 -2.93 22.52
C LEU A 296 18.38 -4.06 22.75
N PRO A 297 17.67 -4.51 21.68
CA PRO A 297 16.77 -5.63 21.82
C PRO A 297 17.50 -6.91 22.25
N ALA A 298 16.86 -7.77 23.03
CA ALA A 298 17.44 -8.98 23.60
C ALA A 298 18.12 -9.91 22.58
N ARG A 299 17.78 -9.76 21.28
CA ARG A 299 18.33 -10.57 20.18
C ARG A 299 19.33 -9.81 19.30
N ALA A 300 19.86 -8.67 19.72
CA ALA A 300 20.74 -7.82 18.93
C ALA A 300 21.96 -8.56 18.33
N ALA A 301 22.47 -9.61 18.99
CA ALA A 301 23.59 -10.41 18.49
C ALA A 301 23.25 -11.29 17.26
N ARG A 302 21.99 -11.43 16.92
CA ARG A 302 21.53 -12.20 15.74
C ARG A 302 20.76 -11.35 14.73
N LEU A 303 20.50 -10.09 15.04
CA LEU A 303 19.89 -9.13 14.11
C LEU A 303 21.00 -8.46 13.30
N ILE A 304 20.86 -8.45 11.99
CA ILE A 304 21.83 -7.90 11.05
C ILE A 304 21.20 -6.70 10.35
N PRO A 305 21.63 -5.46 10.61
CA PRO A 305 21.22 -4.30 9.85
C PRO A 305 21.60 -4.47 8.38
N VAL A 306 20.61 -4.38 7.49
CA VAL A 306 20.79 -4.41 6.03
C VAL A 306 20.53 -3.05 5.40
N GLY A 307 20.03 -2.09 6.18
CA GLY A 307 19.80 -0.71 5.78
C GLY A 307 19.12 0.09 6.87
N HIS A 308 18.87 1.35 6.55
CA HIS A 308 18.20 2.31 7.41
C HIS A 308 17.04 2.94 6.67
N LEU A 309 15.93 3.12 7.37
CA LEU A 309 14.85 4.02 6.95
C LEU A 309 15.04 5.38 7.62
N MET A 310 14.50 6.42 7.03
CA MET A 310 14.48 7.75 7.66
C MET A 310 13.91 7.67 9.09
N HIS A 311 14.31 8.61 9.96
CA HIS A 311 13.87 8.70 11.37
C HIS A 311 14.39 7.59 12.28
N ASP A 312 15.72 7.33 12.24
CA ASP A 312 16.42 6.45 13.19
C ASP A 312 15.84 5.01 13.26
N THR A 313 15.40 4.49 12.12
CA THR A 313 14.83 3.15 12.02
C THR A 313 15.75 2.22 11.23
N ASP A 314 16.31 1.23 11.89
CA ASP A 314 17.09 0.19 11.25
C ASP A 314 16.18 -0.87 10.60
N VAL A 315 16.52 -1.25 9.38
CA VAL A 315 15.99 -2.46 8.73
C VAL A 315 16.93 -3.61 9.05
N VAL A 316 16.45 -4.57 9.82
CA VAL A 316 17.27 -5.68 10.31
C VAL A 316 16.76 -7.03 9.84
N VAL A 317 17.67 -7.93 9.51
CA VAL A 317 17.37 -9.34 9.21
C VAL A 317 17.62 -10.19 10.45
N ASP A 318 16.68 -11.04 10.83
CA ASP A 318 16.90 -12.09 11.82
C ASP A 318 17.75 -13.19 11.18
N GLY A 319 19.00 -13.29 11.56
CA GLY A 319 19.98 -14.14 10.91
C GLY A 319 19.61 -15.61 10.73
N PRO A 320 19.03 -16.30 11.73
CA PRO A 320 18.56 -17.68 11.59
C PRO A 320 17.32 -17.87 10.73
N THR A 321 16.39 -16.92 10.69
CA THR A 321 15.09 -17.09 10.02
C THR A 321 14.97 -16.35 8.68
N GLY A 322 15.82 -15.35 8.44
CA GLY A 322 15.75 -14.49 7.27
C GLY A 322 14.61 -13.45 7.30
N ALA A 323 13.81 -13.43 8.38
CA ALA A 323 12.72 -12.47 8.53
C ALA A 323 13.25 -11.02 8.58
N VAL A 324 12.58 -10.12 7.88
CA VAL A 324 12.94 -8.70 7.85
C VAL A 324 12.07 -7.93 8.85
N LEU A 325 12.73 -7.17 9.70
CA LEU A 325 12.12 -6.44 10.80
C LEU A 325 12.56 -4.96 10.73
N SER A 326 11.76 -4.07 11.27
CA SER A 326 12.15 -2.69 11.56
C SER A 326 12.41 -2.53 13.05
N TRP A 327 13.44 -1.79 13.41
CA TRP A 327 13.73 -1.45 14.79
C TRP A 327 14.03 0.04 14.92
N HIS A 328 13.19 0.73 15.66
CA HIS A 328 13.41 2.13 15.98
C HIS A 328 14.12 2.25 17.33
N TRP A 329 15.07 3.18 17.42
CA TRP A 329 15.81 3.47 18.65
C TRP A 329 14.83 3.84 19.78
N GLY A 330 14.99 3.14 20.92
CA GLY A 330 14.09 3.30 22.06
C GLY A 330 12.87 2.39 22.07
N ASP A 331 12.60 1.67 20.98
CA ASP A 331 11.55 0.64 20.99
C ASP A 331 12.01 -0.61 21.77
N PRO A 332 11.09 -1.26 22.50
CA PRO A 332 11.42 -2.44 23.32
C PRO A 332 11.84 -3.65 22.48
N GLY A 333 11.58 -3.65 21.18
CA GLY A 333 11.96 -4.72 20.26
C GLY A 333 11.58 -4.43 18.81
N PRO A 334 12.19 -5.19 17.88
CA PRO A 334 11.92 -5.03 16.46
C PRO A 334 10.51 -5.50 16.10
N ARG A 335 9.92 -4.86 15.08
CA ARG A 335 8.60 -5.15 14.54
C ARG A 335 8.71 -5.80 13.16
N PRO A 336 7.81 -6.71 12.77
CA PRO A 336 7.80 -7.27 11.42
C PRO A 336 7.68 -6.16 10.37
N LEU A 337 8.52 -6.21 9.33
CA LEU A 337 8.51 -5.27 8.20
C LEU A 337 8.13 -5.98 6.90
N ASN A 338 8.90 -6.99 6.52
CA ASN A 338 8.65 -7.84 5.36
C ASN A 338 8.87 -9.32 5.73
N THR A 339 8.35 -10.23 4.92
CA THR A 339 8.54 -11.67 5.13
C THR A 339 10.02 -12.02 5.09
N ASP A 340 10.76 -11.52 4.08
CA ASP A 340 12.19 -11.74 3.88
C ASP A 340 12.81 -10.66 2.98
N VAL A 341 14.10 -10.80 2.64
CA VAL A 341 14.83 -9.82 1.81
C VAL A 341 14.32 -9.73 0.37
N SER A 342 13.69 -10.76 -0.16
CA SER A 342 13.14 -10.73 -1.52
C SER A 342 11.90 -9.84 -1.59
N THR A 343 11.05 -9.89 -0.58
CA THR A 343 9.89 -9.01 -0.46
C THR A 343 10.30 -7.58 -0.08
N LEU A 344 11.37 -7.39 0.68
CA LEU A 344 11.96 -6.07 0.92
C LEU A 344 12.42 -5.42 -0.38
N ALA A 345 13.22 -6.15 -1.19
CA ALA A 345 13.71 -5.67 -2.47
C ALA A 345 12.56 -5.36 -3.45
N PHE A 346 11.55 -6.23 -3.50
CA PHE A 346 10.34 -5.98 -4.28
C PHE A 346 9.60 -4.73 -3.82
N THR A 347 9.56 -4.49 -2.51
CA THR A 347 8.93 -3.32 -1.93
C THR A 347 9.60 -2.02 -2.39
N HIS A 348 10.95 -1.98 -2.39
CA HIS A 348 11.71 -0.83 -2.90
C HIS A 348 11.48 -0.62 -4.39
N TRP A 349 11.58 -1.69 -5.17
CA TRP A 349 11.33 -1.65 -6.61
C TRP A 349 9.93 -1.13 -6.94
N LEU A 350 8.90 -1.63 -6.26
CA LEU A 350 7.52 -1.20 -6.47
C LEU A 350 7.31 0.27 -6.11
N GLY A 351 7.93 0.73 -5.01
CA GLY A 351 7.90 2.13 -4.59
C GLY A 351 8.52 3.06 -5.63
N HIS A 352 9.68 2.66 -6.18
CA HIS A 352 10.36 3.38 -7.26
C HIS A 352 9.48 3.51 -8.49
N ARG A 353 8.96 2.39 -9.00
CA ARG A 353 8.05 2.35 -10.14
C ARG A 353 6.79 3.21 -9.96
N ALA A 354 6.22 3.21 -8.75
CA ALA A 354 5.04 4.01 -8.44
C ALA A 354 5.34 5.51 -8.48
N ARG A 355 6.50 5.95 -7.99
CA ARG A 355 6.93 7.36 -8.03
C ARG A 355 7.21 7.83 -9.45
N ASP A 356 7.91 7.03 -10.24
CA ASP A 356 8.18 7.34 -11.64
C ASP A 356 6.89 7.53 -12.44
N TRP A 357 5.91 6.66 -12.20
CA TRP A 357 4.61 6.78 -12.84
C TRP A 357 3.90 8.07 -12.44
N ASP A 358 3.96 8.43 -11.17
CA ASP A 358 3.34 9.65 -10.64
C ASP A 358 4.03 10.91 -11.22
N ALA A 359 5.36 10.93 -11.22
CA ALA A 359 6.15 12.03 -11.76
C ALA A 359 5.92 12.27 -13.28
N ALA A 360 5.76 11.18 -14.05
CA ALA A 360 5.56 11.24 -15.48
C ALA A 360 4.19 11.81 -15.89
N ARG A 361 3.18 11.74 -15.01
CA ARG A 361 1.79 12.11 -15.35
C ARG A 361 1.33 13.46 -14.87
N ASP A 362 1.93 13.98 -13.82
CA ASP A 362 1.49 15.27 -13.28
C ASP A 362 2.66 16.13 -12.80
N PRO A 363 3.39 16.75 -13.72
CA PRO A 363 4.46 17.68 -13.36
C PRO A 363 3.96 18.95 -12.67
N GLY A 364 2.64 19.19 -12.56
CA GLY A 364 2.12 20.48 -12.12
C GLY A 364 0.93 20.47 -11.16
N GLY A 365 0.31 19.36 -10.82
CA GLY A 365 -0.97 19.46 -10.13
C GLY A 365 -1.51 18.22 -9.43
N ARG A 366 -0.71 17.56 -8.58
CA ARG A 366 -1.23 16.44 -7.77
C ARG A 366 -2.48 16.82 -7.01
N THR A 367 -3.59 16.20 -7.33
CA THR A 367 -4.72 16.21 -6.41
C THR A 367 -4.40 15.24 -5.26
N ALA A 368 -4.71 15.61 -4.03
CA ALA A 368 -4.54 14.72 -2.86
C ALA A 368 -5.21 13.35 -3.10
N GLN A 369 -6.24 13.31 -3.91
CA GLN A 369 -6.99 12.11 -4.27
C GLN A 369 -6.20 11.16 -5.17
N SER A 370 -5.42 11.66 -6.16
CA SER A 370 -4.60 10.80 -7.04
C SER A 370 -3.49 10.09 -6.25
N GLY A 371 -2.86 10.80 -5.30
CA GLY A 371 -1.86 10.22 -4.40
C GLY A 371 -2.44 9.13 -3.50
N ASP A 372 -3.63 9.32 -2.94
CA ASP A 372 -4.31 8.31 -2.11
C ASP A 372 -4.70 7.06 -2.94
N LEU A 373 -5.11 7.23 -4.20
CA LEU A 373 -5.41 6.11 -5.11
C LEU A 373 -4.16 5.31 -5.45
N LEU A 374 -3.05 5.98 -5.75
CA LEU A 374 -1.77 5.34 -6.03
C LEU A 374 -1.27 4.56 -4.81
N ALA A 375 -1.25 5.19 -3.63
CA ALA A 375 -0.86 4.54 -2.39
C ALA A 375 -1.74 3.31 -2.08
N GLY A 376 -3.04 3.40 -2.29
CA GLY A 376 -3.96 2.26 -2.13
C GLY A 376 -3.68 1.12 -3.11
N ALA A 377 -3.35 1.43 -4.36
CA ALA A 377 -3.00 0.42 -5.36
C ALA A 377 -1.67 -0.28 -5.05
N VAL A 378 -0.64 0.48 -4.65
CA VAL A 378 0.67 -0.04 -4.21
C VAL A 378 0.50 -0.97 -3.00
N HIS A 379 -0.23 -0.51 -1.98
CA HIS A 379 -0.49 -1.33 -0.79
C HIS A 379 -1.19 -2.65 -1.14
N ALA A 380 -2.13 -2.64 -2.07
CA ALA A 380 -2.81 -3.85 -2.50
C ALA A 380 -1.89 -4.84 -3.24
N VAL A 381 -0.92 -4.34 -4.02
CA VAL A 381 0.13 -5.18 -4.63
C VAL A 381 1.01 -5.80 -3.56
N LEU A 382 1.51 -5.00 -2.62
CA LEU A 382 2.33 -5.50 -1.50
C LEU A 382 1.59 -6.57 -0.72
N LYS A 383 0.33 -6.34 -0.38
CA LYS A 383 -0.49 -7.33 0.33
C LYS A 383 -0.59 -8.66 -0.41
N SER A 384 -0.68 -8.63 -1.74
CA SER A 384 -0.78 -9.85 -2.55
C SER A 384 0.54 -10.62 -2.66
N VAL A 385 1.67 -9.94 -2.48
CA VAL A 385 3.03 -10.50 -2.63
C VAL A 385 3.66 -10.82 -1.28
N ASP A 386 3.46 -9.98 -0.26
CA ASP A 386 4.05 -10.13 1.07
C ASP A 386 2.97 -10.28 2.15
N PRO A 387 2.77 -11.49 2.70
CA PRO A 387 1.80 -11.74 3.75
C PRO A 387 2.07 -10.99 5.07
N VAL A 388 3.32 -10.62 5.35
CA VAL A 388 3.69 -9.85 6.56
C VAL A 388 3.18 -8.43 6.46
N THR A 389 3.43 -7.76 5.32
CA THR A 389 2.90 -6.42 5.05
C THR A 389 1.37 -6.38 5.13
N ALA A 390 0.70 -7.48 4.78
CA ALA A 390 -0.75 -7.59 4.89
C ALA A 390 -1.26 -7.57 6.33
N ARG A 391 -0.50 -8.13 7.28
CA ARG A 391 -0.88 -8.25 8.70
C ARG A 391 -0.48 -7.04 9.53
N HIS A 392 0.51 -6.27 9.06
CA HIS A 392 1.09 -5.14 9.76
C HIS A 392 1.01 -3.86 8.91
N PRO A 393 -0.20 -3.29 8.74
CA PRO A 393 -0.42 -2.11 7.88
C PRO A 393 0.36 -0.87 8.36
N GLU A 394 0.74 -0.81 9.63
CA GLU A 394 1.61 0.22 10.19
C GLU A 394 3.03 0.21 9.59
N THR A 395 3.45 -0.91 9.03
CA THR A 395 4.74 -1.04 8.34
C THR A 395 4.70 -0.55 6.89
N ALA A 396 3.55 -0.07 6.42
CA ALA A 396 3.38 0.47 5.07
C ALA A 396 4.08 1.84 4.90
N TRP A 397 5.40 1.88 5.16
CA TRP A 397 6.25 3.06 4.96
C TRP A 397 6.23 3.57 3.51
N ILE A 398 5.92 2.72 2.53
CA ILE A 398 5.73 3.08 1.12
C ILE A 398 4.45 3.88 0.89
N SER A 399 3.45 3.77 1.75
CA SER A 399 2.19 4.49 1.57
C SER A 399 2.34 6.02 1.68
N THR A 400 3.51 6.50 2.10
CA THR A 400 3.86 7.93 2.11
C THR A 400 4.47 8.39 0.79
N ALA A 401 4.87 7.50 -0.11
CA ALA A 401 5.49 7.83 -1.39
C ALA A 401 4.61 8.70 -2.33
N GLY A 402 3.31 8.75 -2.09
CA GLY A 402 2.36 9.58 -2.85
C GLY A 402 1.95 10.89 -2.19
N ARG A 403 2.52 11.27 -1.04
CA ARG A 403 2.14 12.51 -0.33
C ARG A 403 3.21 13.59 -0.48
N PRO A 404 3.04 14.57 -1.41
CA PRO A 404 4.04 15.60 -1.68
C PRO A 404 4.28 16.58 -0.52
N ASP A 405 3.50 16.56 0.55
CA ASP A 405 3.41 17.69 1.47
C ASP A 405 3.58 17.37 2.95
N ARG A 406 4.28 16.30 3.31
CA ARG A 406 4.71 16.12 4.70
C ARG A 406 6.20 16.34 4.90
N ARG A 407 6.72 17.44 4.33
CA ARG A 407 7.78 18.21 4.97
C ARG A 407 7.22 19.12 6.07
N ALA A 408 6.23 18.66 6.82
CA ALA A 408 6.02 19.24 8.13
C ALA A 408 7.11 18.62 9.00
N PRO A 409 8.03 19.41 9.57
CA PRO A 409 9.04 18.90 10.46
C PRO A 409 8.29 18.18 11.58
N LEU A 410 8.46 16.86 11.68
CA LEU A 410 7.97 16.05 12.81
C LEU A 410 8.78 16.37 14.08
N HIS A 411 9.79 17.18 13.94
CA HIS A 411 10.54 17.79 15.03
C HIS A 411 10.40 19.31 14.96
N PRO A 412 10.28 20.01 16.11
CA PRO A 412 10.56 21.42 16.15
C PRO A 412 11.95 21.63 15.52
N PRO A 413 12.19 22.77 14.83
CA PRO A 413 13.49 23.03 14.21
C PRO A 413 14.56 22.74 15.27
N TYR A 414 15.49 21.84 14.94
CA TYR A 414 16.67 21.63 15.77
C TYR A 414 17.28 23.00 15.98
N ASP A 415 17.45 23.37 17.25
CA ASP A 415 18.15 24.58 17.61
C ASP A 415 19.59 24.42 17.11
N GLU A 416 19.93 25.12 16.02
CA GLU A 416 21.27 25.12 15.41
C GLU A 416 22.38 25.57 16.38
N THR A 417 22.00 25.96 17.59
CA THR A 417 22.93 26.34 18.64
C THR A 417 23.34 25.19 19.56
N SER A 418 22.82 23.98 19.35
CA SER A 418 23.20 22.82 20.15
C SER A 418 24.52 22.23 19.66
N PRO A 419 25.56 22.12 20.51
CA PRO A 419 26.89 21.67 20.10
C PRO A 419 27.00 20.20 19.70
N ALA A 420 25.91 19.46 19.63
CA ALA A 420 25.88 18.02 19.29
C ALA A 420 25.88 17.73 17.77
N THR A 421 25.77 18.73 16.91
CA THR A 421 25.51 18.52 15.46
C THR A 421 26.77 18.43 14.59
N PHE A 422 27.99 18.51 15.13
CA PHE A 422 29.22 18.66 14.32
C PHE A 422 30.29 17.57 14.47
N ALA A 423 29.99 16.39 14.99
CA ALA A 423 31.03 15.40 15.29
C ALA A 423 31.24 14.29 14.23
N TRP A 424 30.57 14.28 13.09
CA TRP A 424 30.72 13.18 12.12
C TRP A 424 31.31 13.54 10.74
N GLU A 425 31.62 14.82 10.51
CA GLU A 425 32.19 15.28 9.21
C GLU A 425 33.71 15.26 9.08
N SER A 426 34.46 14.76 10.04
CA SER A 426 35.92 14.69 9.95
C SER A 426 36.49 13.45 10.61
N ALA A 427 36.40 12.31 9.94
CA ALA A 427 37.30 11.20 10.12
C ALA A 427 37.64 10.65 8.73
N ASP A 428 38.72 11.18 8.15
CA ASP A 428 39.48 10.60 7.04
C ASP A 428 39.96 9.18 7.35
#